data_8da39b58ee9696b0795bf1d5fdc6d403
#
_entry.id   8da39b58ee9696b0795bf1d5fdc6d403
#
_cell.length_a   1.000
_cell.length_b   1.000
_cell.length_c   1.000
_cell.angle_alpha   90.00
_cell.angle_beta   90.00
_cell.angle_gamma   90.00
#
_symmetry.space_group_name_H-M   'P 1'
#
loop_
_entity.id
_entity.type
_entity.pdbx_description
1 polymer ?
#
loop_
_entity_poly.entity_id
_entity_poly.type
_entity_poly.pdbx_seq_one_letter_code
_entity_poly.pdbx_strand_id
1 'polypeptide(L)'
;MKRVVITGMGIVSSIGNNVEEVLASLKAGKSGITASEQFKENGLRSQVWGNLKMNPADHIDRKKMRFMGDAAAFAYLSMEQAIADAGLTEDQVSNERTGLVAGSGGASSVNQIAAVDILREKGVKRVGPYMVPRTMSSTVSACLATPFKIRGVNYTMSSACATSAHCI
;
A
#
# COMPACT_ATOMS: atom_id res chain seq x y z
N MET A 1 -33.33 -2.33 -3.94
CA MET A 1 -31.91 -1.96 -3.80
C MET A 1 -31.14 -3.23 -3.44
N LYS A 2 -30.03 -3.53 -4.12
CA LYS A 2 -29.19 -4.68 -3.75
C LYS A 2 -28.39 -4.33 -2.50
N ARG A 3 -28.32 -5.23 -1.53
CA ARG A 3 -27.46 -5.04 -0.34
C ARG A 3 -26.03 -5.31 -0.70
N VAL A 4 -25.12 -4.47 -0.21
CA VAL A 4 -23.67 -4.64 -0.27
C VAL A 4 -23.17 -4.93 1.13
N VAL A 5 -22.26 -5.88 1.27
CA VAL A 5 -21.68 -6.31 2.55
C VAL A 5 -20.15 -6.37 2.44
N ILE A 6 -19.49 -6.12 3.57
CA ILE A 6 -18.05 -6.36 3.72
C ILE A 6 -17.89 -7.83 4.10
N THR A 7 -17.08 -8.58 3.34
CA THR A 7 -16.88 -10.03 3.54
C THR A 7 -15.50 -10.36 4.10
N GLY A 8 -14.55 -9.44 4.02
CA GLY A 8 -13.23 -9.64 4.58
C GLY A 8 -12.48 -8.32 4.72
N MET A 9 -11.54 -8.29 5.64
CA MET A 9 -10.72 -7.13 5.94
C MET A 9 -9.23 -7.49 6.03
N GLY A 10 -8.39 -6.55 5.61
CA GLY A 10 -6.95 -6.62 5.79
C GLY A 10 -6.38 -5.25 6.11
N ILE A 11 -5.40 -5.21 6.98
CA ILE A 11 -4.82 -3.95 7.44
C ILE A 11 -3.35 -4.11 7.81
N VAL A 12 -2.56 -3.10 7.46
CA VAL A 12 -1.22 -2.85 7.98
C VAL A 12 -1.18 -1.43 8.51
N SER A 13 -0.87 -1.27 9.78
CA SER A 13 -0.87 0.02 10.45
C SER A 13 0.21 0.12 11.53
N SER A 14 0.41 1.32 12.08
CA SER A 14 1.35 1.55 13.20
C SER A 14 0.96 0.84 14.51
N ILE A 15 -0.30 0.39 14.64
CA ILE A 15 -0.80 -0.30 15.83
C ILE A 15 -0.97 -1.81 15.63
N GLY A 16 -0.72 -2.33 14.43
CA GLY A 16 -0.76 -3.77 14.14
C GLY A 16 -0.61 -4.07 12.66
N ASN A 17 -0.18 -5.28 12.35
CA ASN A 17 0.09 -5.76 10.99
C ASN A 17 -1.06 -6.63 10.44
N ASN A 18 -2.09 -6.85 11.22
CA ASN A 18 -3.30 -7.61 10.88
C ASN A 18 -4.47 -7.14 11.74
N VAL A 19 -5.67 -7.66 11.45
CA VAL A 19 -6.91 -7.27 12.13
C VAL A 19 -6.88 -7.58 13.63
N GLU A 20 -6.34 -8.74 14.03
CA GLU A 20 -6.25 -9.18 15.43
C GLU A 20 -5.36 -8.24 16.25
N GLU A 21 -4.17 -7.91 15.74
CA GLU A 21 -3.24 -7.01 16.42
C GLU A 21 -3.80 -5.59 16.56
N VAL A 22 -4.44 -5.10 15.48
CA VAL A 22 -5.07 -3.77 15.49
C VAL A 22 -6.21 -3.75 16.49
N LEU A 23 -7.07 -4.75 16.51
CA LEU A 23 -8.18 -4.87 17.47
C LEU A 23 -7.68 -4.94 18.91
N ALA A 24 -6.63 -5.73 19.17
CA ALA A 24 -6.01 -5.82 20.50
C ALA A 24 -5.43 -4.45 20.94
N SER A 25 -4.76 -3.75 20.02
CA SER A 25 -4.20 -2.42 20.30
C SER A 25 -5.29 -1.38 20.58
N LEU A 26 -6.39 -1.41 19.83
CA LEU A 26 -7.55 -0.52 20.04
C LEU A 26 -8.20 -0.79 21.39
N LYS A 27 -8.44 -2.05 21.75
CA LYS A 27 -9.01 -2.43 23.06
C LYS A 27 -8.12 -2.03 24.23
N ALA A 28 -6.80 -2.07 24.04
CA ALA A 28 -5.82 -1.69 25.05
C ALA A 28 -5.53 -0.18 25.09
N GLY A 29 -6.11 0.63 24.20
CA GLY A 29 -5.79 2.04 24.05
C GLY A 29 -4.34 2.32 23.66
N LYS A 30 -3.68 1.37 22.99
CA LYS A 30 -2.25 1.44 22.65
C LYS A 30 -2.01 2.36 21.46
N SER A 31 -1.11 3.33 21.63
CA SER A 31 -0.65 4.21 20.55
C SER A 31 0.42 3.53 19.70
N GLY A 32 0.36 3.75 18.40
CA GLY A 32 1.43 3.40 17.44
C GLY A 32 2.37 4.56 17.11
N ILE A 33 2.19 5.70 17.79
CA ILE A 33 3.02 6.89 17.58
C ILE A 33 4.33 6.74 18.35
N THR A 34 5.45 6.95 17.70
CA THR A 34 6.81 6.87 18.26
C THR A 34 7.64 8.07 17.85
N ALA A 35 8.73 8.33 18.55
CA ALA A 35 9.71 9.33 18.14
C ALA A 35 10.40 8.93 16.84
N SER A 36 10.75 9.92 16.02
CA SER A 36 11.49 9.76 14.78
C SER A 36 12.81 10.52 14.85
N GLU A 37 13.91 9.81 14.96
CA GLU A 37 15.24 10.42 14.93
C GLU A 37 15.49 11.14 13.59
N GLN A 38 15.03 10.58 12.47
CA GLN A 38 15.13 11.21 11.16
C GLN A 38 14.44 12.58 11.11
N PHE A 39 13.25 12.71 11.73
CA PHE A 39 12.55 14.00 11.77
C PHE A 39 13.28 15.00 12.67
N LYS A 40 13.88 14.54 13.75
CA LYS A 40 14.71 15.34 14.65
C LYS A 40 15.97 15.85 13.94
N GLU A 41 16.71 14.96 13.27
CA GLU A 41 17.92 15.29 12.51
C GLU A 41 17.63 16.29 11.39
N ASN A 42 16.48 16.18 10.73
CA ASN A 42 16.02 17.10 9.70
C ASN A 42 15.42 18.40 10.25
N GLY A 43 15.41 18.62 11.57
CA GLY A 43 14.92 19.82 12.20
C GLY A 43 13.41 20.04 12.08
N LEU A 44 12.61 18.99 11.88
CA LEU A 44 11.17 19.10 11.81
C LEU A 44 10.59 19.51 13.19
N ARG A 45 9.57 20.36 13.16
CA ARG A 45 8.87 20.79 14.38
C ARG A 45 8.17 19.62 15.08
N SER A 46 7.53 18.72 14.33
CA SER A 46 6.98 17.47 14.85
C SER A 46 8.00 16.35 14.64
N GLN A 47 8.39 15.70 15.72
CA GLN A 47 9.41 14.65 15.72
C GLN A 47 8.83 13.28 16.03
N VAL A 48 7.54 13.08 15.73
CA VAL A 48 6.82 11.82 15.95
C VAL A 48 6.14 11.37 14.68
N TRP A 49 5.96 10.06 14.53
CA TRP A 49 5.32 9.43 13.39
C TRP A 49 4.59 8.14 13.77
N GLY A 50 3.72 7.66 12.90
CA GLY A 50 3.14 6.33 12.98
C GLY A 50 4.09 5.31 12.35
N ASN A 51 4.96 4.70 13.15
CA ASN A 51 5.97 3.76 12.68
C ASN A 51 5.35 2.40 12.37
N LEU A 52 5.45 1.97 11.11
CA LEU A 52 5.07 0.62 10.70
C LEU A 52 6.16 -0.37 11.14
N LYS A 53 5.73 -1.49 11.74
CA LYS A 53 6.64 -2.50 12.31
C LYS A 53 6.98 -3.63 11.32
N MET A 54 6.48 -3.50 10.10
CA MET A 54 6.64 -4.49 9.04
C MET A 54 7.44 -3.89 7.88
N ASN A 55 8.41 -4.65 7.38
CA ASN A 55 9.07 -4.34 6.12
C ASN A 55 8.39 -5.18 5.00
N PRO A 56 7.72 -4.58 4.04
CA PRO A 56 7.04 -5.31 2.97
C PRO A 56 7.98 -6.23 2.15
N ALA A 57 9.26 -5.89 2.05
CA ALA A 57 10.22 -6.68 1.30
C ALA A 57 10.47 -8.09 1.90
N ASP A 58 10.14 -8.30 3.18
CA ASP A 58 10.27 -9.60 3.84
C ASP A 58 9.07 -10.52 3.55
N HIS A 59 7.98 -9.97 3.02
CA HIS A 59 6.71 -10.67 2.80
C HIS A 59 6.29 -10.74 1.34
N ILE A 60 6.84 -9.90 0.47
CA ILE A 60 6.46 -9.82 -0.95
C ILE A 60 7.61 -10.35 -1.82
N ASP A 61 7.30 -11.23 -2.77
CA ASP A 61 8.29 -11.73 -3.74
C ASP A 61 9.02 -10.56 -4.43
N ARG A 62 10.34 -10.67 -4.54
CA ARG A 62 11.21 -9.62 -5.09
C ARG A 62 10.82 -9.20 -6.52
N LYS A 63 10.29 -10.14 -7.33
CA LYS A 63 9.87 -9.83 -8.70
C LYS A 63 8.62 -8.95 -8.75
N LYS A 64 7.75 -9.07 -7.74
CA LYS A 64 6.59 -8.19 -7.56
C LYS A 64 7.01 -6.86 -6.93
N MET A 65 7.78 -6.91 -5.85
CA MET A 65 8.22 -5.75 -5.07
C MET A 65 8.96 -4.69 -5.90
N ARG A 66 9.70 -5.10 -6.94
CA ARG A 66 10.46 -4.15 -7.80
C ARG A 66 9.61 -3.10 -8.52
N PHE A 67 8.30 -3.31 -8.65
CA PHE A 67 7.37 -2.35 -9.27
C PHE A 67 6.64 -1.49 -8.23
N MET A 68 6.72 -1.85 -6.95
CA MET A 68 5.90 -1.26 -5.90
C MET A 68 6.61 -0.10 -5.20
N GLY A 69 5.91 1.00 -5.01
CA GLY A 69 6.19 1.93 -3.92
C GLY A 69 5.47 1.46 -2.65
N ASP A 70 5.71 2.13 -1.53
CA ASP A 70 5.20 1.71 -0.22
C ASP A 70 3.67 1.54 -0.17
N ALA A 71 2.93 2.49 -0.77
CA ALA A 71 1.47 2.40 -0.82
C ALA A 71 0.98 1.12 -1.52
N ALA A 72 1.61 0.74 -2.65
CA ALA A 72 1.27 -0.48 -3.36
C ALA A 72 1.65 -1.74 -2.58
N ALA A 73 2.80 -1.72 -1.90
CA ALA A 73 3.28 -2.85 -1.11
C ALA A 73 2.38 -3.12 0.10
N PHE A 74 2.01 -2.09 0.87
CA PHE A 74 1.09 -2.25 2.00
C PHE A 74 -0.33 -2.60 1.55
N ALA A 75 -0.81 -2.05 0.43
CA ALA A 75 -2.09 -2.43 -0.14
C ALA A 75 -2.09 -3.91 -0.60
N TYR A 76 -0.98 -4.41 -1.16
CA TYR A 76 -0.82 -5.81 -1.54
C TYR A 76 -0.97 -6.74 -0.32
N LEU A 77 -0.25 -6.47 0.76
CA LEU A 77 -0.33 -7.26 1.99
C LEU A 77 -1.72 -7.21 2.63
N SER A 78 -2.35 -6.03 2.64
CA SER A 78 -3.71 -5.89 3.15
C SER A 78 -4.74 -6.64 2.29
N MET A 79 -4.57 -6.66 0.96
CA MET A 79 -5.44 -7.42 0.06
C MET A 79 -5.29 -8.93 0.24
N GLU A 80 -4.06 -9.45 0.44
CA GLU A 80 -3.84 -10.87 0.79
C GLU A 80 -4.62 -11.26 2.05
N GLN A 81 -4.54 -10.44 3.10
CA GLN A 81 -5.29 -10.65 4.34
C GLN A 81 -6.81 -10.63 4.10
N ALA A 82 -7.31 -9.63 3.35
CA ALA A 82 -8.74 -9.49 3.09
C ALA A 82 -9.31 -10.67 2.28
N ILE A 83 -8.57 -11.19 1.30
CA ILE A 83 -8.94 -12.38 0.52
C ILE A 83 -9.00 -13.61 1.43
N ALA A 84 -8.00 -13.78 2.30
CA ALA A 84 -7.94 -14.90 3.24
C ALA A 84 -9.07 -14.82 4.28
N ASP A 85 -9.33 -13.64 4.84
CA ASP A 85 -10.40 -13.40 5.82
C ASP A 85 -11.79 -13.65 5.21
N ALA A 86 -12.00 -13.26 3.94
CA ALA A 86 -13.23 -13.52 3.20
C ALA A 86 -13.40 -14.99 2.77
N GLY A 87 -12.36 -15.83 2.89
CA GLY A 87 -12.36 -17.22 2.43
C GLY A 87 -12.51 -17.38 0.91
N LEU A 88 -12.07 -16.37 0.13
CA LEU A 88 -12.21 -16.38 -1.33
C LEU A 88 -11.20 -17.32 -1.99
N THR A 89 -11.66 -18.11 -2.95
CA THR A 89 -10.82 -18.96 -3.80
C THR A 89 -10.22 -18.17 -4.97
N GLU A 90 -9.18 -18.71 -5.62
CA GLU A 90 -8.51 -18.02 -6.75
C GLU A 90 -9.47 -17.70 -7.88
N ASP A 91 -10.40 -18.60 -8.22
CA ASP A 91 -11.39 -18.39 -9.27
C ASP A 91 -12.45 -17.34 -8.89
N GLN A 92 -12.77 -17.18 -7.61
CA GLN A 92 -13.63 -16.11 -7.13
C GLN A 92 -12.94 -14.75 -7.19
N VAL A 93 -11.64 -14.70 -6.96
CA VAL A 93 -10.82 -13.47 -7.09
C VAL A 93 -10.56 -13.15 -8.56
N SER A 94 -10.17 -14.15 -9.36
CA SER A 94 -9.78 -14.01 -10.77
C SER A 94 -10.92 -14.32 -11.73
N ASN A 95 -11.91 -13.42 -11.84
CA ASN A 95 -13.01 -13.53 -12.80
C ASN A 95 -13.48 -12.15 -13.27
N GLU A 96 -14.32 -12.11 -14.30
CA GLU A 96 -14.79 -10.87 -14.92
C GLU A 96 -15.75 -10.04 -14.04
N ARG A 97 -16.31 -10.64 -13.00
CA ARG A 97 -17.22 -9.96 -12.05
C ARG A 97 -16.51 -9.43 -10.81
N THR A 98 -15.23 -9.76 -10.63
CA THR A 98 -14.41 -9.24 -9.55
C THR A 98 -13.62 -8.05 -10.04
N GLY A 99 -13.97 -6.88 -9.54
CA GLY A 99 -13.29 -5.62 -9.81
C GLY A 99 -12.38 -5.19 -8.67
N LEU A 100 -11.55 -4.20 -8.94
CA LEU A 100 -10.63 -3.58 -7.98
C LEU A 100 -10.74 -2.07 -8.06
N VAL A 101 -11.00 -1.44 -6.92
CA VAL A 101 -10.84 0.00 -6.73
C VAL A 101 -9.84 0.21 -5.61
N ALA A 102 -8.72 0.82 -5.93
CA ALA A 102 -7.66 1.07 -4.96
C ALA A 102 -7.04 2.45 -5.20
N GLY A 103 -6.31 2.99 -4.25
CA GLY A 103 -5.73 4.30 -4.46
C GLY A 103 -4.73 4.72 -3.41
N SER A 104 -4.04 5.82 -3.71
CA SER A 104 -3.16 6.53 -2.81
C SER A 104 -3.44 8.02 -2.91
N GLY A 105 -3.37 8.73 -1.79
CA GLY A 105 -3.55 10.18 -1.75
C GLY A 105 -2.53 10.99 -2.55
N GLY A 106 -1.45 10.37 -2.99
CA GLY A 106 -0.42 10.99 -3.82
C GLY A 106 0.58 9.97 -4.37
N ALA A 107 1.48 10.46 -5.21
CA ALA A 107 2.60 9.72 -5.74
C ALA A 107 3.66 9.45 -4.64
N SER A 108 4.56 8.50 -4.87
CA SER A 108 5.64 8.18 -3.92
C SER A 108 6.77 9.22 -4.00
N SER A 109 6.75 10.20 -3.10
CA SER A 109 7.81 11.23 -3.02
C SER A 109 9.20 10.62 -2.75
N VAL A 110 9.28 9.58 -1.93
CA VAL A 110 10.54 8.87 -1.66
C VAL A 110 11.16 8.30 -2.93
N ASN A 111 10.37 7.61 -3.75
CA ASN A 111 10.86 7.08 -5.02
C ASN A 111 11.15 8.16 -6.06
N GLN A 112 10.42 9.28 -6.04
CA GLN A 112 10.70 10.43 -6.91
C GLN A 112 12.06 11.05 -6.57
N ILE A 113 12.32 11.32 -5.30
CA ILE A 113 13.61 11.85 -4.83
C ILE A 113 14.73 10.87 -5.19
N ALA A 114 14.59 9.58 -4.86
CA ALA A 114 15.58 8.57 -5.20
C ALA A 114 15.88 8.50 -6.71
N ALA A 115 14.87 8.63 -7.57
CA ALA A 115 15.07 8.66 -9.02
C ALA A 115 15.88 9.89 -9.47
N VAL A 116 15.59 11.06 -8.88
CA VAL A 116 16.31 12.32 -9.16
C VAL A 116 17.76 12.24 -8.69
N ASP A 117 18.01 11.71 -7.51
CA ASP A 117 19.36 11.54 -6.95
C ASP A 117 20.19 10.57 -7.80
N ILE A 118 19.63 9.41 -8.18
CA ILE A 118 20.29 8.49 -9.11
C ILE A 118 20.60 9.15 -10.45
N LEU A 119 19.66 9.93 -10.99
CA LEU A 119 19.86 10.66 -12.25
C LEU A 119 21.03 11.65 -12.16
N ARG A 120 21.09 12.41 -11.07
CA ARG A 120 22.14 13.44 -10.84
C ARG A 120 23.50 12.83 -10.58
N GLU A 121 23.57 11.79 -9.76
CA GLU A 121 24.83 11.17 -9.35
C GLU A 121 25.38 10.19 -10.38
N LYS A 122 24.52 9.41 -11.04
CA LYS A 122 24.90 8.22 -11.82
C LYS A 122 24.43 8.26 -13.28
N GLY A 123 23.67 9.29 -13.66
CA GLY A 123 23.14 9.48 -14.99
C GLY A 123 21.93 8.62 -15.33
N VAL A 124 21.25 8.96 -16.43
CA VAL A 124 19.96 8.39 -16.84
C VAL A 124 19.94 6.86 -16.97
N LYS A 125 21.05 6.27 -17.45
CA LYS A 125 21.16 4.81 -17.62
C LYS A 125 21.04 4.01 -16.30
N ARG A 126 21.24 4.67 -15.16
CA ARG A 126 21.17 4.05 -13.83
C ARG A 126 19.83 4.19 -13.14
N VAL A 127 18.95 5.08 -13.60
CA VAL A 127 17.60 5.24 -13.04
C VAL A 127 16.79 3.95 -13.17
N GLY A 128 16.90 3.26 -14.29
CA GLY A 128 16.22 1.98 -14.52
C GLY A 128 14.72 2.12 -14.80
N PRO A 129 14.10 1.10 -15.41
CA PRO A 129 12.72 1.17 -15.89
C PRO A 129 11.66 1.10 -14.78
N TYR A 130 12.03 0.60 -13.60
CA TYR A 130 11.07 0.38 -12.50
C TYR A 130 10.75 1.64 -11.69
N MET A 131 11.52 2.72 -11.86
CA MET A 131 11.28 3.96 -11.13
C MET A 131 9.97 4.63 -11.55
N VAL A 132 9.60 4.57 -12.82
CA VAL A 132 8.33 5.14 -13.30
C VAL A 132 7.13 4.52 -12.57
N PRO A 133 6.90 3.19 -12.62
CA PRO A 133 5.79 2.60 -11.87
C PRO A 133 5.86 2.86 -10.35
N ARG A 134 7.05 2.87 -9.74
CA ARG A 134 7.18 3.14 -8.30
C ARG A 134 6.73 4.53 -7.89
N THR A 135 6.84 5.52 -8.77
CA THR A 135 6.49 6.90 -8.46
C THR A 135 5.00 7.21 -8.68
N MET A 136 4.28 6.41 -9.45
CA MET A 136 2.90 6.70 -9.86
C MET A 136 1.89 6.25 -8.81
N SER A 137 0.90 7.09 -8.48
CA SER A 137 -0.23 6.71 -7.61
C SER A 137 -1.10 5.60 -8.22
N SER A 138 -1.23 5.56 -9.56
CA SER A 138 -1.97 4.54 -10.30
C SER A 138 -1.37 3.13 -10.18
N THR A 139 -0.12 3.02 -9.79
CA THR A 139 0.55 1.73 -9.62
C THR A 139 -0.01 0.92 -8.44
N VAL A 140 -0.73 1.55 -7.51
CA VAL A 140 -1.40 0.81 -6.43
C VAL A 140 -2.35 -0.24 -7.02
N SER A 141 -3.30 0.15 -7.86
CA SER A 141 -4.23 -0.82 -8.47
C SER A 141 -3.53 -1.76 -9.46
N ALA A 142 -2.56 -1.29 -10.23
CA ALA A 142 -1.82 -2.13 -11.18
C ALA A 142 -1.02 -3.24 -10.48
N CYS A 143 -0.35 -2.91 -9.38
CA CYS A 143 0.42 -3.87 -8.57
C CYS A 143 -0.46 -4.86 -7.79
N LEU A 144 -1.75 -4.59 -7.64
CA LEU A 144 -2.74 -5.52 -7.09
C LEU A 144 -3.39 -6.35 -8.20
N ALA A 145 -3.88 -5.71 -9.26
CA ALA A 145 -4.60 -6.39 -10.33
C ALA A 145 -3.79 -7.49 -11.00
N THR A 146 -2.50 -7.28 -11.23
CA THR A 146 -1.63 -8.24 -11.92
C THR A 146 -1.38 -9.52 -11.10
N PRO A 147 -0.88 -9.46 -9.85
CA PRO A 147 -0.62 -10.67 -9.06
C PRO A 147 -1.88 -11.45 -8.71
N PHE A 148 -2.98 -10.76 -8.41
CA PHE A 148 -4.26 -11.38 -8.07
C PHE A 148 -5.12 -11.70 -9.29
N LYS A 149 -4.62 -11.42 -10.51
CA LYS A 149 -5.28 -11.72 -11.78
C LYS A 149 -6.71 -11.16 -11.86
N ILE A 150 -6.93 -9.95 -11.36
CA ILE A 150 -8.23 -9.29 -11.42
C ILE A 150 -8.61 -9.04 -12.88
N ARG A 151 -9.79 -9.49 -13.29
CA ARG A 151 -10.25 -9.43 -14.69
C ARG A 151 -11.42 -8.48 -14.90
N GLY A 152 -12.10 -8.09 -13.84
CA GLY A 152 -13.17 -7.10 -13.91
C GLY A 152 -12.64 -5.67 -13.93
N VAL A 153 -13.51 -4.75 -13.62
CA VAL A 153 -13.20 -3.30 -13.60
C VAL A 153 -12.04 -3.01 -12.65
N ASN A 154 -11.06 -2.24 -13.11
CA ASN A 154 -9.89 -1.86 -12.31
C ASN A 154 -9.66 -0.35 -12.42
N TYR A 155 -9.82 0.36 -11.30
CA TYR A 155 -9.62 1.80 -11.20
C TYR A 155 -8.68 2.18 -10.07
N THR A 156 -7.91 3.23 -10.32
CA THR A 156 -7.19 3.95 -9.26
C THR A 156 -7.88 5.26 -8.96
N MET A 157 -8.12 5.50 -7.68
CA MET A 157 -8.61 6.78 -7.16
C MET A 157 -7.47 7.57 -6.52
N SER A 158 -7.53 8.88 -6.66
CA SER A 158 -6.66 9.80 -5.92
C SER A 158 -7.45 11.05 -5.59
N SER A 159 -7.71 11.28 -4.32
CA SER A 159 -8.48 12.41 -3.78
C SER A 159 -7.91 12.84 -2.42
N ALA A 160 -6.59 12.97 -2.36
CA ALA A 160 -5.87 13.32 -1.13
C ALA A 160 -6.36 12.48 0.08
N CYS A 161 -6.76 13.13 1.19
CA CYS A 161 -7.22 12.46 2.40
C CYS A 161 -8.52 11.64 2.22
N ALA A 162 -9.31 11.93 1.19
CA ALA A 162 -10.57 11.23 0.91
C ALA A 162 -10.41 9.98 0.02
N THR A 163 -9.20 9.69 -0.45
CA THR A 163 -8.94 8.59 -1.40
C THR A 163 -9.53 7.25 -0.94
N SER A 164 -9.24 6.84 0.30
CA SER A 164 -9.71 5.55 0.82
C SER A 164 -11.24 5.48 0.93
N ALA A 165 -11.88 6.58 1.32
CA ALA A 165 -13.34 6.65 1.37
C ALA A 165 -13.99 6.51 -0.01
N HIS A 166 -13.32 7.00 -1.05
CA HIS A 166 -13.79 6.88 -2.44
C HIS A 166 -13.54 5.49 -3.04
N CYS A 167 -12.68 4.67 -2.42
CA CYS A 167 -12.44 3.28 -2.83
C CYS A 167 -13.50 2.31 -2.29
N ILE A 168 -14.26 2.72 -1.29
CA ILE A 168 -15.35 1.95 -0.66
C ILE A 168 -16.68 2.28 -1.34
#